data_9a8c79ff7b20087340446a3ea5f5fae7
#
_entry.id   9a8c79ff7b20087340446a3ea5f5fae7
#
_cell.length_a   1.000
_cell.length_b   1.000
_cell.length_c   1.000
_cell.angle_alpha   90.00
_cell.angle_beta   90.00
_cell.angle_gamma   90.00
#
_symmetry.space_group_name_H-M   'P 1'
#
loop_
_entity.id
_entity.type
_entity.pdbx_description
1 polymer ?
#
loop_
_entity_poly.entity_id
_entity_poly.type
_entity_poly.pdbx_seq_one_letter_code
_entity_poly.pdbx_strand_id
1 'polypeptide(L)'
;ELIIEGEKEDLELKVEKNKDPKRLSKIDNYDPKLDLSSYKYPKLESLNDYPERKVQVSKEELESNKDKIVETLRNFKIEIDKIKATIGPTVTLYEIVPEAGIKISKIKNLEDDIALSLSALGIRIIAPIPGKGTIGIEVPNKNRQMVDLKSVMTTEAFVKSNYELPVIMGKTISNDVFVTDL
;
A
#
# COMPACT_ATOMS: atom_id res chain seq x y z
N GLU A 1 -14.94 52.71 -40.36
CA GLU A 1 -15.23 51.62 -41.28
C GLU A 1 -14.00 51.42 -42.18
N LEU A 2 -13.18 50.44 -41.90
CA LEU A 2 -12.07 50.02 -42.76
C LEU A 2 -12.35 48.59 -43.12
N ILE A 3 -12.79 48.40 -44.36
CA ILE A 3 -12.98 47.12 -44.99
C ILE A 3 -11.59 46.72 -45.50
N ILE A 4 -11.01 45.67 -44.94
CA ILE A 4 -9.83 45.01 -45.48
C ILE A 4 -10.32 43.76 -46.20
N GLU A 5 -10.37 43.78 -47.49
CA GLU A 5 -10.45 42.61 -48.35
C GLU A 5 -9.09 41.92 -48.33
N GLY A 6 -9.00 40.79 -47.74
CA GLY A 6 -7.86 39.89 -47.75
C GLY A 6 -8.14 38.73 -48.69
N GLU A 7 -7.32 38.59 -49.72
CA GLU A 7 -7.36 37.50 -50.67
C GLU A 7 -7.20 36.14 -50.01
N LYS A 8 -8.05 35.21 -50.39
CA LYS A 8 -7.96 33.80 -49.96
C LYS A 8 -6.82 33.14 -50.73
N GLU A 9 -5.66 33.01 -50.09
CA GLU A 9 -4.68 32.04 -50.54
C GLU A 9 -5.19 30.61 -50.21
N ASP A 10 -5.38 29.81 -51.24
CA ASP A 10 -5.67 28.40 -51.14
C ASP A 10 -4.44 27.70 -50.56
N LEU A 11 -4.52 27.38 -49.25
CA LEU A 11 -3.54 26.54 -48.59
C LEU A 11 -3.77 25.08 -48.98
N GLU A 12 -3.08 24.63 -50.03
CA GLU A 12 -2.98 23.22 -50.38
C GLU A 12 -2.20 22.48 -49.29
N LEU A 13 -2.89 21.70 -48.49
CA LEU A 13 -2.27 20.74 -47.57
C LEU A 13 -1.58 19.63 -48.37
N LYS A 14 -0.27 19.74 -48.54
CA LYS A 14 0.56 18.62 -48.99
C LYS A 14 0.64 17.59 -47.86
N VAL A 15 -0.19 16.55 -47.92
CA VAL A 15 -0.07 15.38 -47.08
C VAL A 15 1.15 14.58 -47.57
N GLU A 16 2.28 14.77 -46.89
CA GLU A 16 3.40 13.84 -47.05
C GLU A 16 2.96 12.50 -46.47
N LYS A 17 2.75 11.50 -47.33
CA LYS A 17 2.58 10.11 -46.92
C LYS A 17 3.87 9.67 -46.25
N ASN A 18 3.87 9.58 -44.92
CA ASN A 18 4.90 8.88 -44.18
C ASN A 18 5.07 7.50 -44.84
N LYS A 19 6.26 7.25 -45.37
CA LYS A 19 6.63 5.92 -45.83
C LYS A 19 6.56 5.00 -44.61
N ASP A 20 5.66 4.03 -44.70
CA ASP A 20 5.61 2.98 -43.67
C ASP A 20 7.03 2.47 -43.44
N PRO A 21 7.45 2.36 -42.16
CA PRO A 21 8.75 1.80 -41.85
C PRO A 21 8.78 0.39 -42.46
N LYS A 22 9.81 0.11 -43.28
CA LYS A 22 10.00 -1.19 -43.88
C LYS A 22 9.85 -2.25 -42.77
N ARG A 23 8.77 -3.02 -42.78
CA ARG A 23 8.64 -4.20 -41.96
C ARG A 23 9.84 -5.08 -42.26
N LEU A 24 10.70 -5.25 -41.28
CA LEU A 24 11.75 -6.24 -41.30
C LEU A 24 11.08 -7.61 -41.46
N SER A 25 11.21 -8.23 -42.61
CA SER A 25 10.49 -9.44 -42.99
C SER A 25 11.01 -10.72 -42.29
N LYS A 26 12.01 -10.62 -41.45
CA LYS A 26 12.51 -11.67 -40.57
C LYS A 26 13.00 -11.01 -39.28
N ILE A 27 12.17 -11.02 -38.26
CA ILE A 27 12.65 -10.96 -36.90
C ILE A 27 13.12 -12.41 -36.64
N ASP A 28 14.43 -12.62 -36.70
CA ASP A 28 14.98 -13.87 -36.15
C ASP A 28 14.49 -13.96 -34.70
N ASN A 29 13.97 -15.14 -34.32
CA ASN A 29 13.49 -15.36 -32.97
C ASN A 29 14.66 -15.08 -32.02
N TYR A 30 14.67 -13.86 -31.45
CA TYR A 30 15.64 -13.50 -30.44
C TYR A 30 15.39 -14.34 -29.18
N ASP A 31 16.32 -15.23 -28.88
CA ASP A 31 16.31 -15.97 -27.61
C ASP A 31 17.28 -15.28 -26.62
N PRO A 32 16.75 -14.51 -25.66
CA PRO A 32 17.58 -13.81 -24.68
C PRO A 32 18.45 -14.74 -23.83
N LYS A 33 18.14 -16.05 -23.77
CA LYS A 33 18.92 -17.02 -23.04
C LYS A 33 20.25 -17.33 -23.73
N LEU A 34 20.33 -17.20 -25.05
CA LEU A 34 21.57 -17.44 -25.79
C LEU A 34 22.60 -16.35 -25.47
N ASP A 35 22.22 -15.09 -25.44
CA ASP A 35 23.11 -13.98 -25.13
C ASP A 35 23.51 -13.91 -23.66
N LEU A 36 22.66 -14.45 -22.76
CA LEU A 36 22.85 -14.46 -21.33
C LEU A 36 23.29 -15.81 -20.75
N SER A 37 23.85 -16.70 -21.60
CA SER A 37 24.24 -18.05 -21.18
C SER A 37 25.27 -18.05 -20.02
N SER A 38 26.08 -17.00 -19.90
CA SER A 38 27.05 -16.80 -18.82
C SER A 38 26.50 -16.03 -17.62
N TYR A 39 25.25 -15.51 -17.69
CA TYR A 39 24.66 -14.73 -16.61
C TYR A 39 24.34 -15.63 -15.40
N LYS A 40 24.83 -15.22 -14.24
CA LYS A 40 24.50 -15.85 -12.97
C LYS A 40 23.55 -14.96 -12.19
N TYR A 41 22.39 -15.49 -11.83
CA TYR A 41 21.45 -14.77 -10.99
C TYR A 41 22.09 -14.38 -9.65
N PRO A 42 21.78 -13.17 -9.13
CA PRO A 42 22.17 -12.81 -7.77
C PRO A 42 21.66 -13.84 -6.77
N LYS A 43 22.52 -14.25 -5.86
CA LYS A 43 22.15 -15.20 -4.81
C LYS A 43 21.58 -14.45 -3.60
N LEU A 44 20.73 -15.11 -2.82
CA LEU A 44 20.21 -14.57 -1.56
C LEU A 44 21.30 -14.21 -0.55
N GLU A 45 22.46 -14.87 -0.64
CA GLU A 45 23.66 -14.58 0.18
C GLU A 45 24.21 -13.17 -0.06
N SER A 46 23.89 -12.53 -1.19
CA SER A 46 24.28 -11.14 -1.49
C SER A 46 23.49 -10.11 -0.68
N LEU A 47 22.37 -10.52 -0.04
CA LEU A 47 21.57 -9.69 0.84
C LEU A 47 22.07 -9.76 2.27
N ASN A 48 22.03 -8.65 2.98
CA ASN A 48 22.38 -8.58 4.38
C ASN A 48 21.45 -9.42 5.25
N ASP A 49 22.01 -10.08 6.25
CA ASP A 49 21.26 -10.76 7.30
C ASP A 49 20.94 -9.79 8.43
N TYR A 50 19.67 -9.69 8.77
CA TYR A 50 19.20 -8.94 9.93
C TYR A 50 18.63 -9.91 10.95
N PRO A 51 18.96 -9.76 12.25
CA PRO A 51 18.36 -10.61 13.28
C PRO A 51 16.85 -10.37 13.32
N GLU A 52 16.09 -11.45 13.40
CA GLU A 52 14.62 -11.35 13.56
C GLU A 52 14.29 -10.56 14.84
N ARG A 53 13.89 -9.31 14.65
CA ARG A 53 13.34 -8.50 15.73
C ARG A 53 11.84 -8.81 15.81
N LYS A 54 11.45 -9.58 16.82
CA LYS A 54 10.01 -9.77 17.12
C LYS A 54 9.38 -8.42 17.43
N VAL A 55 8.20 -8.19 16.87
CA VAL A 55 7.40 -7.00 17.21
C VAL A 55 7.16 -7.02 18.72
N GLN A 56 7.71 -6.05 19.42
CA GLN A 56 7.47 -5.87 20.86
C GLN A 56 6.56 -4.65 21.05
N VAL A 57 5.27 -4.83 20.77
CA VAL A 57 4.27 -3.91 21.30
C VAL A 57 3.91 -4.41 22.69
N SER A 58 4.19 -3.60 23.70
CA SER A 58 3.89 -4.01 25.07
C SER A 58 2.38 -4.05 25.30
N LYS A 59 1.96 -4.90 26.24
CA LYS A 59 0.54 -5.02 26.58
C LYS A 59 0.00 -3.70 27.15
N GLU A 60 0.84 -2.99 27.91
CA GLU A 60 0.53 -1.67 28.47
C GLU A 60 0.31 -0.62 27.38
N GLU A 61 1.11 -0.66 26.30
CA GLU A 61 0.93 0.24 25.15
C GLU A 61 -0.40 -0.03 24.44
N LEU A 62 -0.75 -1.30 24.25
CA LEU A 62 -2.02 -1.69 23.62
C LEU A 62 -3.23 -1.24 24.46
N GLU A 63 -3.19 -1.48 25.76
CA GLU A 63 -4.26 -1.09 26.67
C GLU A 63 -4.38 0.43 26.78
N SER A 64 -3.27 1.15 26.93
CA SER A 64 -3.25 2.61 26.97
C SER A 64 -3.82 3.23 25.69
N ASN A 65 -3.42 2.74 24.53
CA ASN A 65 -3.94 3.26 23.26
C ASN A 65 -5.43 2.95 23.08
N LYS A 66 -5.85 1.73 23.45
CA LYS A 66 -7.27 1.35 23.45
C LYS A 66 -8.10 2.28 24.33
N ASP A 67 -7.66 2.51 25.57
CA ASP A 67 -8.39 3.35 26.52
C ASP A 67 -8.51 4.79 26.04
N LYS A 68 -7.43 5.37 25.47
CA LYS A 68 -7.45 6.71 24.89
C LYS A 68 -8.39 6.81 23.69
N ILE A 69 -8.42 5.82 22.80
CA ILE A 69 -9.36 5.79 21.66
C ILE A 69 -10.80 5.77 22.18
N VAL A 70 -11.10 4.88 23.13
CA VAL A 70 -12.44 4.76 23.71
C VAL A 70 -12.87 6.05 24.41
N GLU A 71 -11.98 6.63 25.22
CA GLU A 71 -12.25 7.88 25.94
C GLU A 71 -12.48 9.04 24.97
N THR A 72 -11.65 9.18 23.95
CA THR A 72 -11.80 10.24 22.95
C THR A 72 -13.15 10.12 22.22
N LEU A 73 -13.50 8.93 21.76
CA LEU A 73 -14.78 8.71 21.08
C LEU A 73 -15.98 8.96 22.01
N ARG A 74 -15.88 8.55 23.27
CA ARG A 74 -16.93 8.81 24.29
C ARG A 74 -17.12 10.31 24.55
N ASN A 75 -16.03 11.09 24.60
CA ASN A 75 -16.10 12.55 24.76
C ASN A 75 -16.89 13.23 23.62
N PHE A 76 -16.86 12.64 22.43
CA PHE A 76 -17.66 13.06 21.28
C PHE A 76 -19.04 12.36 21.19
N LYS A 77 -19.50 11.71 22.28
CA LYS A 77 -20.78 10.99 22.35
C LYS A 77 -20.88 9.86 21.30
N ILE A 78 -19.80 9.12 21.13
CA ILE A 78 -19.71 7.94 20.29
C ILE A 78 -19.40 6.75 21.22
N GLU A 79 -20.41 5.91 21.45
CA GLU A 79 -20.22 4.69 22.23
C GLU A 79 -19.77 3.55 21.30
N ILE A 80 -18.97 2.65 21.86
CA ILE A 80 -18.37 1.50 21.16
C ILE A 80 -18.88 0.23 21.80
N ASP A 81 -19.40 -0.69 20.99
CA ASP A 81 -19.81 -2.03 21.43
C ASP A 81 -18.60 -2.94 21.65
N LYS A 82 -17.67 -2.98 20.67
CA LYS A 82 -16.50 -3.86 20.71
C LYS A 82 -15.26 -3.18 20.13
N ILE A 83 -14.11 -3.54 20.71
CA ILE A 83 -12.79 -3.16 20.19
C ILE A 83 -11.86 -4.37 20.18
N LYS A 84 -11.16 -4.59 19.09
CA LYS A 84 -10.14 -5.64 18.90
C LYS A 84 -8.86 -5.02 18.38
N ALA A 85 -7.72 -5.39 18.92
CA ALA A 85 -6.41 -4.97 18.44
C ALA A 85 -5.72 -6.10 17.67
N THR A 86 -5.16 -5.79 16.51
CA THR A 86 -4.30 -6.68 15.71
C THR A 86 -2.95 -6.00 15.54
N ILE A 87 -1.89 -6.63 16.02
CA ILE A 87 -0.53 -6.09 16.00
C ILE A 87 0.13 -6.43 14.66
N GLY A 88 0.52 -5.40 13.92
CA GLY A 88 1.34 -5.55 12.72
C GLY A 88 2.79 -5.10 12.94
N PRO A 89 3.65 -5.24 11.94
CA PRO A 89 5.09 -4.92 12.06
C PRO A 89 5.35 -3.43 12.31
N THR A 90 4.56 -2.55 11.74
CA THR A 90 4.76 -1.09 11.82
C THR A 90 3.61 -0.35 12.48
N VAL A 91 2.41 -0.89 12.37
CA VAL A 91 1.17 -0.31 12.90
C VAL A 91 0.37 -1.37 13.66
N THR A 92 -0.42 -0.93 14.62
CA THR A 92 -1.45 -1.74 15.26
C THR A 92 -2.81 -1.30 14.76
N LEU A 93 -3.62 -2.25 14.29
CA LEU A 93 -4.98 -2.01 13.85
C LEU A 93 -5.96 -2.23 15.02
N TYR A 94 -6.69 -1.18 15.39
CA TYR A 94 -7.82 -1.26 16.31
C TYR A 94 -9.11 -1.33 15.50
N GLU A 95 -9.72 -2.52 15.46
CA GLU A 95 -11.04 -2.73 14.83
C GLU A 95 -12.12 -2.40 15.87
N ILE A 96 -12.95 -1.42 15.58
CA ILE A 96 -14.05 -0.98 16.44
C ILE A 96 -15.40 -1.25 15.80
N VAL A 97 -16.36 -1.62 16.63
CA VAL A 97 -17.78 -1.71 16.29
C VAL A 97 -18.48 -0.61 17.05
N PRO A 98 -18.94 0.47 16.38
CA PRO A 98 -19.74 1.50 17.06
C PRO A 98 -21.13 0.99 17.36
N GLU A 99 -21.81 1.60 18.34
CA GLU A 99 -23.22 1.34 18.58
C GLU A 99 -24.11 1.68 17.38
N ALA A 100 -25.28 1.05 17.33
CA ALA A 100 -26.24 1.26 16.26
C ALA A 100 -26.69 2.73 16.18
N GLY A 101 -26.79 3.25 14.93
CA GLY A 101 -27.22 4.63 14.68
C GLY A 101 -26.09 5.67 14.61
N ILE A 102 -24.84 5.28 14.89
CA ILE A 102 -23.71 6.18 14.76
C ILE A 102 -23.26 6.28 13.29
N LYS A 103 -23.18 7.51 12.78
CA LYS A 103 -22.72 7.77 11.41
C LYS A 103 -21.21 7.57 11.32
N ILE A 104 -20.75 6.77 10.37
CA ILE A 104 -19.33 6.48 10.10
C ILE A 104 -18.54 7.77 9.87
N SER A 105 -19.11 8.74 9.14
CA SER A 105 -18.46 10.03 8.88
C SER A 105 -18.10 10.79 10.16
N LYS A 106 -18.91 10.64 11.23
CA LYS A 106 -18.62 11.30 12.50
C LYS A 106 -17.32 10.77 13.13
N ILE A 107 -17.06 9.46 13.04
CA ILE A 107 -15.82 8.85 13.54
C ILE A 107 -14.65 9.25 12.65
N LYS A 108 -14.84 9.25 11.33
CA LYS A 108 -13.80 9.60 10.36
C LYS A 108 -13.28 11.03 10.53
N ASN A 109 -14.17 11.95 10.89
CA ASN A 109 -13.81 13.36 11.11
C ASN A 109 -13.03 13.59 12.42
N LEU A 110 -12.93 12.59 13.30
CA LEU A 110 -12.16 12.65 14.56
C LEU A 110 -10.74 12.10 14.42
N GLU A 111 -10.25 11.90 13.20
CA GLU A 111 -8.92 11.35 12.95
C GLU A 111 -7.83 12.17 13.66
N ASP A 112 -7.86 13.48 13.50
CA ASP A 112 -6.89 14.39 14.12
C ASP A 112 -7.02 14.44 15.65
N ASP A 113 -8.24 14.41 16.18
CA ASP A 113 -8.49 14.42 17.63
C ASP A 113 -7.97 13.12 18.29
N ILE A 114 -8.20 11.98 17.64
CA ILE A 114 -7.68 10.69 18.11
C ILE A 114 -6.16 10.66 17.99
N ALA A 115 -5.56 11.14 16.90
CA ALA A 115 -4.11 11.20 16.74
C ALA A 115 -3.47 12.05 17.84
N LEU A 116 -4.08 13.20 18.16
CA LEU A 116 -3.62 14.09 19.23
C LEU A 116 -3.68 13.39 20.59
N SER A 117 -4.79 12.72 20.92
CA SER A 117 -4.97 12.03 22.20
C SER A 117 -3.95 10.90 22.39
N LEU A 118 -3.60 10.20 21.31
CA LEU A 118 -2.59 9.15 21.27
C LEU A 118 -1.16 9.67 21.27
N SER A 119 -0.97 10.98 21.09
CA SER A 119 0.34 11.60 20.83
C SER A 119 1.08 10.93 19.66
N ALA A 120 0.33 10.50 18.65
CA ALA A 120 0.85 9.84 17.46
C ALA A 120 1.16 10.87 16.36
N LEU A 121 2.20 10.63 15.56
CA LEU A 121 2.58 11.48 14.42
C LEU A 121 1.51 11.50 13.31
N GLY A 122 0.58 10.58 13.34
CA GLY A 122 -0.55 10.43 12.44
C GLY A 122 -1.17 9.05 12.63
N ILE A 123 -2.45 8.96 12.41
CA ILE A 123 -3.20 7.71 12.36
C ILE A 123 -3.89 7.60 11.00
N ARG A 124 -4.52 6.48 10.72
CA ARG A 124 -5.37 6.31 9.55
C ARG A 124 -6.66 5.63 9.95
N ILE A 125 -7.80 6.19 9.52
CA ILE A 125 -9.10 5.59 9.74
C ILE A 125 -9.61 4.92 8.46
N ILE A 126 -9.83 3.62 8.50
CA ILE A 126 -10.42 2.81 7.43
C ILE A 126 -11.88 2.55 7.80
N ALA A 127 -12.78 3.23 7.13
CA ALA A 127 -14.19 3.17 7.50
C ALA A 127 -15.11 3.13 6.26
N PRO A 128 -15.78 2.01 6.03
CA PRO A 128 -15.68 0.71 6.72
C PRO A 128 -14.46 -0.11 6.26
N ILE A 129 -14.07 -1.13 7.07
CA ILE A 129 -13.11 -2.13 6.61
C ILE A 129 -13.80 -3.00 5.54
N PRO A 130 -13.19 -3.16 4.35
CA PRO A 130 -13.75 -4.00 3.29
C PRO A 130 -14.06 -5.42 3.77
N GLY A 131 -15.29 -5.90 3.52
CA GLY A 131 -15.73 -7.23 3.92
C GLY A 131 -16.05 -7.44 5.40
N LYS A 132 -15.86 -6.38 6.24
CA LYS A 132 -16.10 -6.48 7.67
C LYS A 132 -16.99 -5.36 8.16
N GLY A 133 -18.06 -5.24 8.45
CA GLY A 133 -18.88 -4.09 8.94
C GLY A 133 -18.29 -3.31 10.14
N THR A 134 -16.96 -3.25 10.25
CA THR A 134 -16.21 -2.61 11.34
C THR A 134 -15.41 -1.42 10.83
N ILE A 135 -14.95 -0.56 11.74
CA ILE A 135 -14.09 0.57 11.46
C ILE A 135 -12.70 0.25 12.00
N GLY A 136 -11.68 0.47 11.18
CA GLY A 136 -10.28 0.28 11.56
C GLY A 136 -9.60 1.60 11.86
N ILE A 137 -8.84 1.64 12.96
CA ILE A 137 -7.95 2.74 13.31
C ILE A 137 -6.52 2.17 13.34
N GLU A 138 -5.71 2.59 12.39
CA GLU A 138 -4.29 2.22 12.32
C GLU A 138 -3.46 3.20 13.13
N VAL A 139 -2.82 2.69 14.18
CA VAL A 139 -1.95 3.49 15.06
C VAL A 139 -0.51 3.04 14.87
N PRO A 140 0.43 3.94 14.56
CA PRO A 140 1.85 3.59 14.45
C PRO A 140 2.41 3.05 15.75
N ASN A 141 3.13 1.92 15.68
CA ASN A 141 3.82 1.36 16.84
C ASN A 141 4.98 2.26 17.26
N LYS A 142 5.24 2.41 18.55
CA LYS A 142 6.42 3.13 19.07
C LYS A 142 7.71 2.48 18.58
N ASN A 143 7.79 1.15 18.68
CA ASN A 143 8.90 0.36 18.20
C ASN A 143 8.49 -0.37 16.92
N ARG A 144 8.76 0.24 15.76
CA ARG A 144 8.45 -0.34 14.45
C ARG A 144 9.46 -1.42 14.09
N GLN A 145 8.98 -2.53 13.53
CA GLN A 145 9.84 -3.58 12.99
C GLN A 145 10.24 -3.20 11.56
N MET A 146 11.54 -3.33 11.26
CA MET A 146 12.01 -3.28 9.88
C MET A 146 11.78 -4.65 9.25
N VAL A 147 11.12 -4.67 8.10
CA VAL A 147 10.93 -5.87 7.30
C VAL A 147 12.04 -5.92 6.28
N ASP A 148 12.95 -6.89 6.42
CA ASP A 148 14.07 -7.08 5.50
C ASP A 148 13.64 -7.91 4.27
N LEU A 149 14.28 -7.63 3.13
CA LEU A 149 13.95 -8.26 1.86
C LEU A 149 14.25 -9.76 1.89
N LYS A 150 15.36 -10.18 2.50
CA LYS A 150 15.77 -11.57 2.56
C LYS A 150 14.76 -12.45 3.27
N SER A 151 14.23 -12.00 4.42
CA SER A 151 13.21 -12.72 5.18
C SER A 151 11.92 -12.91 4.40
N VAL A 152 11.55 -11.92 3.57
CA VAL A 152 10.31 -11.98 2.77
C VAL A 152 10.48 -12.87 1.54
N MET A 153 11.66 -12.80 0.87
CA MET A 153 11.97 -13.64 -0.29
C MET A 153 12.05 -15.13 0.04
N THR A 154 12.36 -15.48 1.28
CA THR A 154 12.43 -16.89 1.72
C THR A 154 11.09 -17.48 2.14
N THR A 155 10.01 -16.68 2.11
CA THR A 155 8.68 -17.17 2.49
C THR A 155 8.05 -18.05 1.42
N GLU A 156 7.21 -18.99 1.86
CA GLU A 156 6.44 -19.83 0.93
C GLU A 156 5.55 -19.04 -0.02
N ALA A 157 5.03 -17.91 0.43
CA ALA A 157 4.18 -17.03 -0.36
C ALA A 157 4.89 -16.52 -1.62
N PHE A 158 6.19 -16.24 -1.54
CA PHE A 158 6.98 -15.83 -2.69
C PHE A 158 7.49 -17.04 -3.49
N VAL A 159 8.09 -18.03 -2.82
CA VAL A 159 8.73 -19.18 -3.48
C VAL A 159 7.73 -20.04 -4.25
N LYS A 160 6.51 -20.18 -3.74
CA LYS A 160 5.43 -20.96 -4.37
C LYS A 160 4.47 -20.11 -5.20
N SER A 161 4.77 -18.84 -5.46
CA SER A 161 3.92 -17.99 -6.30
C SER A 161 3.91 -18.50 -7.75
N ASN A 162 2.73 -18.51 -8.37
CA ASN A 162 2.54 -18.87 -9.78
C ASN A 162 2.59 -17.65 -10.69
N TYR A 163 3.06 -16.52 -10.20
CA TYR A 163 3.19 -15.27 -10.96
C TYR A 163 4.33 -15.37 -11.96
N GLU A 164 4.19 -14.73 -13.12
CA GLU A 164 5.26 -14.67 -14.13
C GLU A 164 6.39 -13.74 -13.69
N LEU A 165 6.04 -12.61 -13.06
CA LEU A 165 7.00 -11.66 -12.51
C LEU A 165 6.62 -11.25 -11.08
N PRO A 166 6.88 -12.13 -10.08
CA PRO A 166 6.48 -11.87 -8.71
C PRO A 166 7.26 -10.72 -8.09
N VAL A 167 6.54 -9.72 -7.58
CA VAL A 167 7.10 -8.57 -6.87
C VAL A 167 6.63 -8.60 -5.42
N ILE A 168 7.60 -8.50 -4.50
CA ILE A 168 7.34 -8.43 -3.07
C ILE A 168 7.10 -6.98 -2.69
N MET A 169 5.93 -6.69 -2.13
CA MET A 169 5.58 -5.36 -1.63
C MET A 169 5.87 -5.17 -0.13
N GLY A 170 6.00 -6.26 0.62
CA GLY A 170 6.26 -6.24 2.05
C GLY A 170 5.34 -7.15 2.86
N LYS A 171 5.00 -6.74 4.08
CA LYS A 171 4.05 -7.45 4.95
C LYS A 171 2.80 -6.63 5.20
N THR A 172 1.66 -7.30 5.27
CA THR A 172 0.37 -6.73 5.65
C THR A 172 0.31 -6.45 7.16
N ILE A 173 -0.76 -5.81 7.62
CA ILE A 173 -1.04 -5.60 9.05
C ILE A 173 -1.18 -6.93 9.79
N SER A 174 -1.68 -7.97 9.12
CA SER A 174 -1.77 -9.33 9.67
C SER A 174 -0.44 -10.08 9.69
N ASN A 175 0.67 -9.43 9.31
CA ASN A 175 2.02 -9.99 9.19
C ASN A 175 2.20 -10.99 8.03
N ASP A 176 1.22 -11.09 7.14
CA ASP A 176 1.30 -11.92 5.93
C ASP A 176 2.14 -11.21 4.87
N VAL A 177 2.92 -11.98 4.12
CA VAL A 177 3.72 -11.44 3.01
C VAL A 177 2.81 -11.15 1.82
N PHE A 178 2.90 -9.91 1.32
CA PHE A 178 2.15 -9.49 0.14
C PHE A 178 3.03 -9.55 -1.11
N VAL A 179 2.66 -10.44 -2.02
CA VAL A 179 3.29 -10.62 -3.33
C VAL A 179 2.26 -10.31 -4.41
N THR A 180 2.68 -9.64 -5.46
CA THR A 180 1.84 -9.33 -6.62
C THR A 180 2.59 -9.65 -7.90
N ASP A 181 1.87 -9.78 -9.01
CA ASP A 181 2.43 -9.83 -10.34
C ASP A 181 2.58 -8.41 -10.90
N LEU A 182 3.62 -8.16 -11.71
CA LEU A 182 3.91 -6.82 -12.27
C LEU A 182 3.12 -6.59 -13.56
#